data_d56f9c7abba4aa1dffe8694c560514a8
#
_entry.id   d56f9c7abba4aa1dffe8694c560514a8
#
_cell.length_a   1.000
_cell.length_b   1.000
_cell.length_c   1.000
_cell.angle_alpha   90.00
_cell.angle_beta   90.00
_cell.angle_gamma   90.00
#
_symmetry.space_group_name_H-M   'P 1'
#
loop_
_entity.id
_entity.type
_entity.pdbx_description
1 polymer ?
#
loop_
_entity_poly.entity_id
_entity_poly.type
_entity_poly.pdbx_seq_one_letter_code
_entity_poly.pdbx_strand_id
1 'polypeptide(L)'
;MKVLLAAVVLPLTFAGTGAAAYYPSTVKTTTVTVRAKDFTFVLSRRTVPHGRITFVIKNVGHTPHDFSIAGHTSSRVQPGHTTRLTVTLKAGRYPYKCTVDSHAKLGMKGVLRVT
;
A
#
# COMPACT_ATOMS: atom_id res chain seq x y z
N MET A 1 26.77 -4.35 74.88
CA MET A 1 27.04 -3.91 73.52
C MET A 1 25.88 -4.28 72.59
N LYS A 2 25.10 -3.33 72.22
CA LYS A 2 24.01 -3.56 71.21
C LYS A 2 24.56 -3.37 69.84
N VAL A 3 24.60 -4.42 69.06
CA VAL A 3 24.95 -4.34 67.67
C VAL A 3 23.68 -3.93 66.91
N LEU A 4 23.66 -2.70 66.43
CA LEU A 4 22.59 -2.24 65.53
C LEU A 4 22.91 -2.76 64.11
N LEU A 5 22.22 -3.80 63.72
CA LEU A 5 22.19 -4.22 62.31
C LEU A 5 21.35 -3.21 61.56
N ALA A 6 22.05 -2.34 60.85
CA ALA A 6 21.38 -1.47 59.87
C ALA A 6 20.99 -2.36 58.67
N ALA A 7 19.70 -2.59 58.54
CA ALA A 7 19.17 -3.21 57.33
C ALA A 7 19.34 -2.23 56.20
N VAL A 8 20.29 -2.51 55.31
CA VAL A 8 20.39 -1.80 54.06
C VAL A 8 19.27 -2.30 53.17
N VAL A 9 18.20 -1.52 53.12
CA VAL A 9 17.15 -1.73 52.13
C VAL A 9 17.72 -1.21 50.82
N LEU A 10 18.24 -2.10 49.98
CA LEU A 10 18.49 -1.74 48.59
C LEU A 10 17.16 -1.43 47.90
N PRO A 11 17.02 -0.26 47.27
CA PRO A 11 15.85 -0.04 46.43
C PRO A 11 15.95 -1.03 45.26
N LEU A 12 14.96 -1.89 45.17
CA LEU A 12 14.73 -2.66 43.96
C LEU A 12 14.37 -1.65 42.87
N THR A 13 15.37 -1.20 42.12
CA THR A 13 15.09 -0.48 40.89
C THR A 13 14.47 -1.48 39.96
N PHE A 14 13.17 -1.46 39.88
CA PHE A 14 12.47 -2.01 38.74
C PHE A 14 12.96 -1.22 37.53
N ALA A 15 13.98 -1.72 36.83
CA ALA A 15 14.22 -1.38 35.48
C ALA A 15 12.98 -1.88 34.75
N GLY A 16 11.98 -1.00 34.63
CA GLY A 16 10.88 -1.24 33.75
C GLY A 16 11.49 -1.46 32.36
N THR A 17 11.60 -2.72 31.95
CA THR A 17 11.67 -3.00 30.54
C THR A 17 10.44 -2.37 29.99
N GLY A 18 10.59 -1.17 29.43
CA GLY A 18 9.52 -0.53 28.70
C GLY A 18 9.13 -1.50 27.61
N ALA A 19 8.11 -2.33 27.87
CA ALA A 19 7.42 -3.00 26.81
C ALA A 19 7.01 -1.88 25.87
N ALA A 20 7.68 -1.78 24.71
CA ALA A 20 7.26 -0.87 23.66
C ALA A 20 5.78 -1.15 23.47
N ALA A 21 4.93 -0.22 23.88
CA ALA A 21 3.51 -0.40 23.72
C ALA A 21 3.28 -0.61 22.24
N TYR A 22 2.91 -1.84 21.87
CA TYR A 22 2.53 -2.17 20.51
C TYR A 22 1.21 -1.44 20.27
N TYR A 23 1.33 -0.25 19.70
CA TYR A 23 0.18 0.40 19.10
C TYR A 23 0.04 -0.23 17.72
N PRO A 24 -0.98 -1.05 17.47
CA PRO A 24 -1.26 -1.44 16.10
C PRO A 24 -1.52 -0.14 15.34
N SER A 25 -0.55 0.26 14.52
CA SER A 25 -0.77 1.36 13.60
C SER A 25 -1.89 0.92 12.67
N THR A 26 -3.08 1.47 12.89
CA THR A 26 -4.17 1.37 11.93
C THR A 26 -3.78 2.17 10.69
N VAL A 27 -2.87 1.60 9.88
CA VAL A 27 -2.56 2.18 8.58
C VAL A 27 -3.79 2.00 7.74
N LYS A 28 -4.51 3.10 7.55
CA LYS A 28 -5.69 3.13 6.71
C LYS A 28 -5.26 2.88 5.26
N THR A 29 -5.64 1.73 4.73
CA THR A 29 -5.38 1.36 3.34
C THR A 29 -6.62 1.68 2.51
N THR A 30 -6.44 2.42 1.43
CA THR A 30 -7.49 2.65 0.43
C THR A 30 -7.38 1.59 -0.64
N THR A 31 -8.50 0.96 -0.98
CA THR A 31 -8.55 -0.02 -2.07
C THR A 31 -9.17 0.61 -3.30
N VAL A 32 -8.49 0.47 -4.44
CA VAL A 32 -8.97 0.90 -5.75
C VAL A 32 -9.06 -0.33 -6.64
N THR A 33 -10.26 -0.64 -7.12
CA THR A 33 -10.42 -1.69 -8.13
C THR A 33 -10.14 -1.10 -9.51
N VAL A 34 -9.25 -1.76 -10.24
CA VAL A 34 -8.86 -1.39 -11.60
C VAL A 34 -9.36 -2.47 -12.55
N ARG A 35 -10.31 -2.13 -13.39
CA ARG A 35 -10.77 -3.04 -14.45
C ARG A 35 -9.94 -2.76 -15.70
N ALA A 36 -9.18 -3.75 -16.12
CA ALA A 36 -8.36 -3.69 -17.32
C ALA A 36 -9.12 -4.29 -18.48
N LYS A 37 -9.54 -3.44 -19.40
CA LYS A 37 -10.17 -3.81 -20.69
C LYS A 37 -9.13 -3.72 -21.80
N ASP A 38 -9.45 -4.20 -22.96
CA ASP A 38 -8.67 -3.91 -24.18
C ASP A 38 -9.20 -2.60 -24.80
N PHE A 39 -8.59 -1.51 -24.72
CA PHE A 39 -7.31 -1.06 -24.17
C PHE A 39 -7.58 0.19 -23.32
N THR A 40 -8.19 0.00 -22.19
CA THR A 40 -8.51 1.10 -21.26
C THR A 40 -8.57 0.57 -19.83
N PHE A 41 -8.37 1.47 -18.87
CA PHE A 41 -8.59 1.20 -17.45
C PHE A 41 -9.85 1.90 -16.95
N VAL A 42 -10.62 1.19 -16.14
CA VAL A 42 -11.72 1.78 -15.37
C VAL A 42 -11.40 1.60 -13.88
N LEU A 43 -11.15 2.71 -13.19
CA LEU A 43 -10.88 2.74 -11.76
C LEU A 43 -12.17 2.97 -10.99
N SER A 44 -12.33 2.26 -9.87
CA SER A 44 -13.45 2.47 -8.93
C SER A 44 -13.41 3.86 -8.28
N ARG A 45 -12.20 4.45 -8.16
CA ARG A 45 -11.97 5.79 -7.64
C ARG A 45 -10.84 6.44 -8.43
N ARG A 46 -11.02 7.70 -8.81
CA ARG A 46 -10.00 8.52 -9.49
C ARG A 46 -9.32 9.51 -8.56
N THR A 47 -9.90 9.73 -7.39
CA THR A 47 -9.36 10.56 -6.32
C THR A 47 -9.37 9.76 -5.04
N VAL A 48 -8.24 9.70 -4.37
CA VAL A 48 -8.05 8.95 -3.13
C VAL A 48 -7.24 9.77 -2.14
N PRO A 49 -7.39 9.55 -0.82
CA PRO A 49 -6.52 10.18 0.17
C PRO A 49 -5.11 9.61 0.08
N HIS A 50 -4.12 10.42 0.52
CA HIS A 50 -2.74 9.96 0.63
C HIS A 50 -2.61 8.81 1.63
N GLY A 51 -1.56 8.03 1.49
CA GLY A 51 -1.26 6.89 2.33
C GLY A 51 -1.09 5.61 1.51
N ARG A 52 -1.36 4.49 2.14
CA ARG A 52 -1.27 3.18 1.48
C ARG A 52 -2.48 2.95 0.60
N ILE A 53 -2.22 2.58 -0.65
CA ILE A 53 -3.25 2.31 -1.65
C ILE A 53 -2.99 0.91 -2.22
N THR A 54 -4.00 0.07 -2.18
CA THR A 54 -3.97 -1.25 -2.84
C THR A 54 -4.83 -1.18 -4.09
N PHE A 55 -4.18 -1.39 -5.23
CA PHE A 55 -4.85 -1.57 -6.51
C PHE A 55 -5.16 -3.05 -6.71
N VAL A 56 -6.41 -3.36 -6.96
CA VAL A 56 -6.87 -4.71 -7.31
C VAL A 56 -7.15 -4.69 -8.81
N ILE A 57 -6.24 -5.25 -9.60
CA ILE A 57 -6.31 -5.21 -11.06
C ILE A 57 -7.00 -6.47 -11.55
N LYS A 58 -8.18 -6.31 -12.13
CA LYS A 58 -8.98 -7.38 -12.72
C LYS A 58 -8.91 -7.27 -14.24
N ASN A 59 -8.35 -8.26 -14.90
CA ASN A 59 -8.32 -8.30 -16.35
C ASN A 59 -9.64 -8.84 -16.89
N VAL A 60 -10.44 -7.95 -17.44
CA VAL A 60 -11.73 -8.25 -18.08
C VAL A 60 -11.64 -8.16 -19.61
N GLY A 61 -10.43 -8.03 -20.14
CA GLY A 61 -10.13 -8.02 -21.56
C GLY A 61 -9.79 -9.41 -22.11
N HIS A 62 -9.23 -9.43 -23.30
CA HIS A 62 -8.84 -10.66 -24.02
C HIS A 62 -7.33 -10.81 -24.18
N THR A 63 -6.56 -9.81 -23.77
CA THR A 63 -5.09 -9.76 -23.84
C THR A 63 -4.49 -9.58 -22.44
N PRO A 64 -3.21 -9.97 -22.23
CA PRO A 64 -2.53 -9.67 -20.96
C PRO A 64 -2.38 -8.18 -20.72
N HIS A 65 -2.47 -7.77 -19.46
CA HIS A 65 -2.28 -6.40 -19.01
C HIS A 65 -1.42 -6.35 -17.75
N ASP A 66 -0.88 -5.18 -17.45
CA ASP A 66 -0.34 -4.82 -16.15
C ASP A 66 -0.78 -3.40 -15.77
N PHE A 67 -0.42 -2.97 -14.57
CA PHE A 67 -0.73 -1.63 -14.07
C PHE A 67 0.52 -1.03 -13.46
N SER A 68 0.96 0.10 -14.00
CA SER A 68 2.17 0.81 -13.56
C SER A 68 1.81 2.21 -13.09
N ILE A 69 2.24 2.55 -11.88
CA ILE A 69 2.04 3.86 -11.25
C ILE A 69 3.21 4.18 -10.32
N ALA A 70 3.67 5.43 -10.33
CA ALA A 70 4.73 5.93 -9.43
C ALA A 70 5.98 5.04 -9.41
N GLY A 71 6.40 4.52 -10.55
CA GLY A 71 7.57 3.66 -10.67
C GLY A 71 7.38 2.21 -10.21
N HIS A 72 6.16 1.83 -9.84
CA HIS A 72 5.80 0.46 -9.44
C HIS A 72 4.92 -0.17 -10.51
N THR A 73 5.20 -1.42 -10.85
CA THR A 73 4.45 -2.16 -11.86
C THR A 73 3.93 -3.47 -11.25
N SER A 74 2.65 -3.76 -11.45
CA SER A 74 2.06 -5.04 -11.04
C SER A 74 2.63 -6.19 -11.84
N SER A 75 2.42 -7.41 -11.36
CA SER A 75 2.57 -8.59 -12.19
C SER A 75 1.65 -8.50 -13.40
N ARG A 76 2.08 -9.07 -14.52
CA ARG A 76 1.23 -9.25 -15.70
C ARG A 76 0.04 -10.13 -15.34
N VAL A 77 -1.14 -9.70 -15.71
CA VAL A 77 -2.39 -10.41 -15.41
C VAL A 77 -3.04 -10.90 -16.70
N GLN A 78 -3.29 -12.22 -16.74
CA GLN A 78 -3.93 -12.87 -17.87
C GLN A 78 -5.44 -12.59 -17.88
N PRO A 79 -6.12 -12.69 -19.03
CA PRO A 79 -7.57 -12.55 -19.11
C PRO A 79 -8.30 -13.39 -18.06
N GLY A 80 -9.27 -12.81 -17.36
CA GLY A 80 -10.05 -13.47 -16.31
C GLY A 80 -9.36 -13.57 -14.95
N HIS A 81 -8.10 -13.16 -14.83
CA HIS A 81 -7.33 -13.22 -13.60
C HIS A 81 -7.27 -11.84 -12.90
N THR A 82 -6.80 -11.87 -11.66
CA THR A 82 -6.65 -10.68 -10.80
C THR A 82 -5.25 -10.67 -10.19
N THR A 83 -4.65 -9.48 -10.12
CA THR A 83 -3.42 -9.24 -9.39
C THR A 83 -3.56 -8.01 -8.51
N ARG A 84 -2.62 -7.79 -7.60
CA ARG A 84 -2.64 -6.67 -6.66
C ARG A 84 -1.32 -5.91 -6.70
N LEU A 85 -1.40 -4.61 -6.50
CA LEU A 85 -0.24 -3.73 -6.33
C LEU A 85 -0.53 -2.79 -5.17
N THR A 86 0.33 -2.80 -4.15
CA THR A 86 0.22 -1.89 -3.01
C THR A 86 1.36 -0.89 -3.04
N VAL A 87 1.04 0.38 -2.98
CA VAL A 87 1.99 1.49 -2.96
C VAL A 87 1.58 2.52 -1.91
N THR A 88 2.54 3.25 -1.37
CA THR A 88 2.28 4.39 -0.50
C THR A 88 2.55 5.67 -1.28
N LEU A 89 1.54 6.52 -1.40
CA LEU A 89 1.61 7.75 -2.18
C LEU A 89 1.31 8.98 -1.32
N LYS A 90 2.09 10.02 -1.51
CA LYS A 90 1.82 11.37 -1.00
C LYS A 90 0.79 12.05 -1.90
N ALA A 91 0.22 13.17 -1.41
CA ALA A 91 -0.67 13.99 -2.23
C ALA A 91 0.02 14.40 -3.53
N GLY A 92 -0.69 14.32 -4.64
CA GLY A 92 -0.18 14.63 -5.96
C GLY A 92 -1.00 14.01 -7.09
N ARG A 93 -0.52 14.17 -8.29
CA ARG A 93 -1.10 13.59 -9.51
C ARG A 93 -0.15 12.52 -10.03
N TYR A 94 -0.66 11.32 -10.25
CA TYR A 94 0.13 10.16 -10.64
C TYR A 94 -0.40 9.56 -11.92
N PRO A 95 0.35 9.72 -13.02
CA PRO A 95 0.05 8.99 -14.25
C PRO A 95 0.17 7.49 -14.04
N TYR A 96 -0.75 6.74 -14.58
CA TYR A 96 -0.68 5.28 -14.64
C TYR A 96 -0.84 4.79 -16.08
N LYS A 97 -0.30 3.63 -16.36
CA LYS A 97 -0.37 3.03 -17.69
C LYS A 97 -0.23 1.50 -17.63
N CYS A 98 -0.64 0.84 -18.70
CA CYS A 98 -0.24 -0.52 -19.02
C CYS A 98 1.11 -0.49 -19.74
N THR A 99 2.05 -1.35 -19.33
CA THR A 99 3.38 -1.43 -19.96
C THR A 99 3.47 -2.55 -21.00
N VAL A 100 2.41 -3.34 -21.16
CA VAL A 100 2.37 -4.45 -22.10
C VAL A 100 2.24 -3.91 -23.53
N ASP A 101 3.17 -4.31 -24.39
CA ASP A 101 3.18 -3.95 -25.82
C ASP A 101 2.90 -2.45 -26.06
N SER A 102 2.05 -2.13 -27.01
CA SER A 102 1.65 -0.76 -27.36
C SER A 102 0.32 -0.33 -26.70
N HIS A 103 -0.12 -1.03 -25.64
CA HIS A 103 -1.44 -0.79 -25.05
C HIS A 103 -1.63 0.65 -24.56
N ALA A 104 -0.58 1.26 -23.98
CA ALA A 104 -0.65 2.67 -23.54
C ALA A 104 -0.91 3.64 -24.72
N LYS A 105 -0.34 3.37 -25.88
CA LYS A 105 -0.57 4.16 -27.10
C LYS A 105 -2.01 4.05 -27.59
N LEU A 106 -2.68 2.95 -27.28
CA LEU A 106 -4.07 2.71 -27.64
C LEU A 106 -5.07 3.32 -26.64
N GLY A 107 -4.57 4.00 -25.58
CA GLY A 107 -5.40 4.67 -24.60
C GLY A 107 -5.39 4.05 -23.20
N MET A 108 -4.60 2.99 -22.97
CA MET A 108 -4.56 2.29 -21.69
C MET A 108 -3.67 3.00 -20.69
N LYS A 109 -4.12 4.19 -20.28
CA LYS A 109 -3.44 5.12 -19.36
C LYS A 109 -4.42 6.10 -18.73
N GLY A 110 -3.99 6.79 -17.69
CA GLY A 110 -4.77 7.84 -17.04
C GLY A 110 -3.98 8.50 -15.93
N VAL A 111 -4.66 9.27 -15.09
CA VAL A 111 -4.07 9.98 -13.96
C VAL A 111 -4.91 9.74 -12.72
N LEU A 112 -4.27 9.32 -11.64
CA LEU A 112 -4.86 9.23 -10.29
C LEU A 112 -4.54 10.52 -9.53
N ARG A 113 -5.54 11.11 -8.92
CA ARG A 113 -5.36 12.24 -8.00
C ARG A 113 -5.31 11.73 -6.55
N VAL A 114 -4.26 12.10 -5.82
CA VAL A 114 -4.10 11.79 -4.41
C VAL A 114 -4.17 13.09 -3.62
N THR A 115 -5.06 13.15 -2.66
CA THR A 115 -5.29 14.33 -1.81
C THR A 115 -4.54 14.30 -0.50
#